data_0942cf2152adaaf28324e8d88e8b6ed0
#
_entry.id   0942cf2152adaaf28324e8d88e8b6ed0
#
_cell.length_a   1.000
_cell.length_b   1.000
_cell.length_c   1.000
_cell.angle_alpha   90.00
_cell.angle_beta   90.00
_cell.angle_gamma   90.00
#
_symmetry.space_group_name_H-M   'P 1'
#
loop_
_entity.id
_entity.type
_entity.pdbx_description
1 polymer ?
#
loop_
_entity_poly.entity_id
_entity_poly.type
_entity_poly.pdbx_seq_one_letter_code
_entity_poly.pdbx_strand_id
1 'polypeptide(L)'
;MTNSKALVTLAIGQKFLENWKNLCQANWQKYADRHGYDIICIEEPLDDSARAQKRLPCWQKCLIMVEESVNKYDRVVWVDADVLINWANDLCIVEGVAVDKVGAAPEWATPNEQLSAEARDRLFESWGITDEKNERDTYAKYGIPAEFDRIVQAGIRVLSPSHHRSILEKVYHECEDPGFGLAEMHWLSYELLKANCVQWIDPRFSTVWSVHKALYYPFLLHKPHTKPSLFNRVKGKLLSKGIPGRLVDRRASECATTALINTFFLHFAGTAREMRLVDLESTFWRDLRLG
;
A
#
# COMPACT_ATOMS: atom_id res chain seq x y z
N MET A 1 3.17 13.22 28.43
CA MET A 1 2.69 13.69 27.12
C MET A 1 1.99 12.51 26.48
N THR A 2 0.72 12.64 26.17
CA THR A 2 -0.02 11.60 25.39
C THR A 2 0.57 11.61 23.99
N ASN A 3 1.19 10.52 23.60
CA ASN A 3 1.77 10.34 22.26
C ASN A 3 0.61 10.24 21.26
N SER A 4 0.19 11.36 20.67
CA SER A 4 -0.96 11.41 19.77
C SER A 4 -0.62 10.77 18.43
N LYS A 5 -1.53 9.89 17.93
CA LYS A 5 -1.27 9.06 16.75
C LYS A 5 -2.42 9.13 15.76
N ALA A 6 -2.12 9.19 14.47
CA ALA A 6 -3.13 9.10 13.41
C ALA A 6 -2.74 8.11 12.31
N LEU A 7 -3.74 7.38 11.80
CA LEU A 7 -3.69 6.73 10.49
C LEU A 7 -4.15 7.74 9.45
N VAL A 8 -3.33 8.01 8.45
CA VAL A 8 -3.61 9.04 7.44
C VAL A 8 -3.59 8.44 6.05
N THR A 9 -4.59 8.78 5.25
CA THR A 9 -4.68 8.39 3.84
C THR A 9 -5.17 9.52 2.96
N LEU A 10 -4.99 9.35 1.66
CA LEU A 10 -5.56 10.17 0.59
C LEU A 10 -6.53 9.32 -0.24
N ALA A 11 -7.76 9.79 -0.40
CA ALA A 11 -8.77 9.15 -1.23
C ALA A 11 -9.42 10.18 -2.18
N ILE A 12 -8.60 10.79 -3.02
CA ILE A 12 -9.00 11.86 -3.94
C ILE A 12 -9.83 11.30 -5.09
N GLY A 13 -11.02 11.85 -5.26
CA GLY A 13 -12.01 11.46 -6.28
C GLY A 13 -12.95 10.36 -5.80
N GLN A 14 -14.22 10.51 -6.22
CA GLN A 14 -15.37 9.75 -5.71
C GLN A 14 -15.14 8.23 -5.68
N LYS A 15 -14.57 7.68 -6.74
CA LYS A 15 -14.33 6.23 -6.84
C LYS A 15 -13.34 5.70 -5.80
N PHE A 16 -12.26 6.44 -5.51
CA PHE A 16 -11.26 6.06 -4.52
C PHE A 16 -11.83 6.20 -3.12
N LEU A 17 -12.55 7.29 -2.88
CA LEU A 17 -13.23 7.55 -1.61
C LEU A 17 -14.29 6.49 -1.29
N GLU A 18 -15.16 6.15 -2.25
CA GLU A 18 -16.14 5.09 -2.07
C GLU A 18 -15.49 3.72 -1.80
N ASN A 19 -14.42 3.38 -2.52
CA ASN A 19 -13.69 2.14 -2.25
C ASN A 19 -13.11 2.12 -0.83
N TRP A 20 -12.48 3.22 -0.40
CA TRP A 20 -11.92 3.30 0.93
C TRP A 20 -13.02 3.23 2.01
N LYS A 21 -14.09 4.00 1.87
CA LYS A 21 -15.23 3.98 2.81
C LYS A 21 -15.85 2.60 2.93
N ASN A 22 -16.02 1.90 1.80
CA ASN A 22 -16.70 0.61 1.78
C ASN A 22 -15.83 -0.58 2.20
N LEU A 23 -14.51 -0.52 2.00
CA LEU A 23 -13.63 -1.68 2.19
C LEU A 23 -12.61 -1.48 3.32
N CYS A 24 -12.13 -0.26 3.53
CA CYS A 24 -11.05 0.01 4.46
C CYS A 24 -11.52 0.66 5.76
N GLN A 25 -12.43 1.62 5.73
CA GLN A 25 -12.76 2.46 6.88
C GLN A 25 -13.14 1.65 8.13
N ALA A 26 -14.11 0.75 8.00
CA ALA A 26 -14.55 -0.08 9.14
C ALA A 26 -13.48 -1.10 9.58
N ASN A 27 -12.64 -1.58 8.66
CA ASN A 27 -11.51 -2.45 8.97
C ASN A 27 -10.43 -1.69 9.75
N TRP A 28 -10.07 -0.47 9.30
CA TRP A 28 -9.08 0.38 9.99
C TRP A 28 -9.57 0.83 11.36
N GLN A 29 -10.88 1.13 11.50
CA GLN A 29 -11.46 1.57 12.78
C GLN A 29 -11.21 0.54 13.89
N LYS A 30 -11.29 -0.75 13.59
CA LYS A 30 -11.02 -1.81 14.57
C LYS A 30 -9.57 -1.79 15.08
N TYR A 31 -8.62 -1.50 14.18
CA TYR A 31 -7.21 -1.34 14.55
C TYR A 31 -6.96 -0.03 15.29
N ALA A 32 -7.57 1.04 14.81
CA ALA A 32 -7.47 2.37 15.41
C ALA A 32 -8.00 2.38 16.85
N ASP A 33 -9.17 1.79 17.09
CA ASP A 33 -9.78 1.66 18.43
C ASP A 33 -8.86 0.87 19.38
N ARG A 34 -8.24 -0.20 18.88
CA ARG A 34 -7.36 -1.05 19.68
C ARG A 34 -6.07 -0.36 20.10
N HIS A 35 -5.49 0.43 19.20
CA HIS A 35 -4.17 1.01 19.39
C HIS A 35 -4.20 2.52 19.67
N GLY A 36 -5.37 3.15 19.76
CA GLY A 36 -5.53 4.56 20.07
C GLY A 36 -5.07 5.49 18.96
N TYR A 37 -5.54 5.24 17.73
CA TYR A 37 -5.32 6.11 16.57
C TYR A 37 -6.59 6.91 16.25
N ASP A 38 -6.40 8.14 15.81
CA ASP A 38 -7.41 8.82 15.00
C ASP A 38 -7.26 8.40 13.54
N ILE A 39 -8.34 8.44 12.75
CA ILE A 39 -8.30 8.17 11.31
C ILE A 39 -8.57 9.47 10.55
N ILE A 40 -7.67 9.83 9.65
CA ILE A 40 -7.78 11.00 8.79
C ILE A 40 -7.77 10.54 7.34
N CYS A 41 -8.88 10.73 6.64
CA CYS A 41 -8.97 10.56 5.20
C CYS A 41 -9.01 11.95 4.55
N ILE A 42 -8.00 12.28 3.76
CA ILE A 42 -7.95 13.50 2.98
C ILE A 42 -8.67 13.22 1.67
N GLU A 43 -9.81 13.90 1.45
CA GLU A 43 -10.72 13.63 0.34
C GLU A 43 -10.46 14.56 -0.86
N GLU A 44 -9.84 15.73 -0.61
CA GLU A 44 -9.56 16.75 -1.61
C GLU A 44 -8.04 16.88 -1.86
N PRO A 45 -7.63 17.33 -3.04
CA PRO A 45 -6.22 17.61 -3.31
C PRO A 45 -5.65 18.64 -2.34
N LEU A 46 -4.42 18.38 -1.85
CA LEU A 46 -3.65 19.32 -1.01
C LEU A 46 -2.98 20.42 -1.84
N ASP A 47 -2.79 20.17 -3.13
CA ASP A 47 -2.33 21.13 -4.14
C ASP A 47 -3.13 20.92 -5.42
N ASP A 48 -3.77 21.99 -5.92
CA ASP A 48 -4.54 22.04 -7.16
C ASP A 48 -3.85 22.84 -8.27
N SER A 49 -2.59 23.20 -8.08
CA SER A 49 -1.79 23.95 -9.03
C SER A 49 -1.66 23.26 -10.39
N ALA A 50 -1.31 24.02 -11.42
CA ALA A 50 -1.04 23.48 -12.75
C ALA A 50 0.09 22.44 -12.77
N ARG A 51 1.02 22.48 -11.80
CA ARG A 51 2.06 21.46 -11.60
C ARG A 51 1.45 20.18 -11.05
N ALA A 52 0.61 20.28 -10.03
CA ALA A 52 -0.06 19.13 -9.42
C ALA A 52 -0.95 18.39 -10.42
N GLN A 53 -1.66 19.13 -11.28
CA GLN A 53 -2.54 18.54 -12.30
C GLN A 53 -1.78 17.76 -13.40
N LYS A 54 -0.49 17.99 -13.57
CA LYS A 54 0.37 17.23 -14.50
C LYS A 54 0.97 15.98 -13.89
N ARG A 55 0.91 15.83 -12.57
CA ARG A 55 1.46 14.70 -11.80
C ARG A 55 0.39 13.70 -11.44
N LEU A 56 0.81 12.47 -11.16
CA LEU A 56 -0.10 11.49 -10.55
C LEU A 56 -0.54 11.94 -9.15
N PRO A 57 -1.80 11.70 -8.74
CA PRO A 57 -2.30 12.10 -7.43
C PRO A 57 -1.48 11.57 -6.25
N CYS A 58 -0.73 10.48 -6.43
CA CYS A 58 0.14 9.90 -5.40
C CYS A 58 1.25 10.86 -4.92
N TRP A 59 1.64 11.85 -5.71
CA TRP A 59 2.58 12.90 -5.28
C TRP A 59 2.06 13.71 -4.09
N GLN A 60 0.74 13.85 -3.96
CA GLN A 60 0.10 14.60 -2.87
C GLN A 60 0.39 14.00 -1.48
N LYS A 61 0.75 12.70 -1.41
CA LYS A 61 1.17 12.09 -0.13
C LYS A 61 2.41 12.75 0.50
N CYS A 62 3.22 13.44 -0.30
CA CYS A 62 4.35 14.21 0.19
C CYS A 62 3.93 15.52 0.89
N LEU A 63 2.69 15.95 0.75
CA LEU A 63 2.15 17.17 1.39
C LEU A 63 1.31 16.90 2.64
N ILE A 64 1.04 15.65 3.00
CA ILE A 64 0.13 15.33 4.11
C ILE A 64 0.51 16.00 5.44
N MET A 65 1.79 16.24 5.67
CA MET A 65 2.27 16.86 6.90
C MET A 65 2.16 18.40 6.93
N VAL A 66 1.77 19.00 5.79
CA VAL A 66 1.43 20.43 5.73
C VAL A 66 -0.01 20.64 6.22
N GLU A 67 -0.85 19.60 6.08
CA GLU A 67 -2.25 19.64 6.46
C GLU A 67 -2.40 19.83 7.97
N GLU A 68 -3.17 20.85 8.39
CA GLU A 68 -3.34 21.22 9.80
C GLU A 68 -3.94 20.08 10.63
N SER A 69 -4.85 19.32 10.03
CA SER A 69 -5.47 18.16 10.68
C SER A 69 -4.48 17.04 10.98
N VAL A 70 -3.35 16.98 10.27
CA VAL A 70 -2.31 15.94 10.37
C VAL A 70 -1.11 16.41 11.19
N ASN A 71 -0.65 17.65 10.99
CA ASN A 71 0.62 18.12 11.56
C ASN A 71 0.61 18.27 13.09
N LYS A 72 -0.56 18.22 13.72
CA LYS A 72 -0.75 18.28 15.18
C LYS A 72 -0.40 16.99 15.93
N TYR A 73 -0.23 15.87 15.20
CA TYR A 73 0.08 14.57 15.80
C TYR A 73 1.58 14.38 16.01
N ASP A 74 1.93 13.67 17.07
CA ASP A 74 3.33 13.26 17.33
C ASP A 74 3.77 12.19 16.34
N ARG A 75 2.85 11.25 16.01
CA ARG A 75 3.08 10.13 15.10
C ARG A 75 1.97 10.04 14.06
N VAL A 76 2.39 9.92 12.82
CA VAL A 76 1.52 9.74 11.66
C VAL A 76 1.88 8.44 10.96
N VAL A 77 0.91 7.56 10.79
CA VAL A 77 1.08 6.38 9.95
C VAL A 77 0.39 6.67 8.62
N TRP A 78 1.19 6.87 7.59
CA TRP A 78 0.69 6.89 6.23
C TRP A 78 0.25 5.49 5.83
N VAL A 79 -0.95 5.35 5.29
CA VAL A 79 -1.48 4.09 4.77
C VAL A 79 -2.22 4.37 3.45
N ASP A 80 -1.79 3.73 2.36
CA ASP A 80 -2.48 3.87 1.08
C ASP A 80 -3.93 3.37 1.18
N ALA A 81 -4.86 4.00 0.44
CA ALA A 81 -6.31 3.74 0.51
C ALA A 81 -6.74 2.35 0.00
N ASP A 82 -5.80 1.52 -0.41
CA ASP A 82 -6.00 0.14 -0.86
C ASP A 82 -5.28 -0.89 0.04
N VAL A 83 -5.18 -0.58 1.33
CA VAL A 83 -4.61 -1.46 2.37
C VAL A 83 -5.71 -1.98 3.28
N LEU A 84 -5.69 -3.29 3.55
CA LEU A 84 -6.47 -3.91 4.62
C LEU A 84 -5.56 -4.26 5.79
N ILE A 85 -6.06 -4.04 7.00
CA ILE A 85 -5.31 -4.25 8.25
C ILE A 85 -5.81 -5.51 8.94
N ASN A 86 -4.91 -6.37 9.33
CA ASN A 86 -5.19 -7.46 10.27
C ASN A 86 -5.35 -6.87 11.67
N TRP A 87 -6.55 -6.42 11.98
CA TRP A 87 -6.88 -5.79 13.25
C TRP A 87 -6.83 -6.75 14.45
N ALA A 88 -6.81 -8.07 14.20
CA ALA A 88 -6.67 -9.08 15.25
C ALA A 88 -5.24 -9.19 15.79
N ASN A 89 -4.26 -8.64 15.05
CA ASN A 89 -2.88 -8.57 15.50
C ASN A 89 -2.70 -7.52 16.60
N ASP A 90 -1.98 -7.90 17.66
CA ASP A 90 -1.74 -7.04 18.83
C ASP A 90 -0.59 -6.04 18.65
N LEU A 91 0.16 -6.11 17.55
CA LEU A 91 1.33 -5.27 17.33
C LEU A 91 0.92 -3.88 16.81
N CYS A 92 1.41 -2.84 17.46
CA CYS A 92 1.24 -1.47 17.03
C CYS A 92 2.43 -1.05 16.15
N ILE A 93 2.16 -0.63 14.91
CA ILE A 93 3.19 -0.32 13.92
C ILE A 93 4.18 0.77 14.36
N VAL A 94 3.77 1.69 15.24
CA VAL A 94 4.67 2.76 15.73
C VAL A 94 5.58 2.30 16.87
N GLU A 95 5.28 1.15 17.49
CA GLU A 95 6.10 0.64 18.59
C GLU A 95 7.50 0.26 18.10
N GLY A 96 8.49 0.69 18.85
CA GLY A 96 9.91 0.45 18.53
C GLY A 96 10.47 1.33 17.41
N VAL A 97 9.65 2.20 16.77
CA VAL A 97 10.16 3.16 15.78
C VAL A 97 10.55 4.47 16.49
N ALA A 98 11.82 4.83 16.41
CA ALA A 98 12.31 6.10 16.98
C ALA A 98 11.61 7.31 16.33
N VAL A 99 11.41 8.38 17.10
CA VAL A 99 10.61 9.53 16.65
C VAL A 99 11.25 10.29 15.48
N ASP A 100 12.58 10.29 15.40
CA ASP A 100 13.39 10.88 14.35
C ASP A 100 13.61 9.94 13.15
N LYS A 101 13.04 8.75 13.19
CA LYS A 101 13.13 7.76 12.12
C LYS A 101 11.80 7.53 11.42
N VAL A 102 11.88 7.34 10.11
CA VAL A 102 10.78 6.84 9.30
C VAL A 102 10.75 5.32 9.40
N GLY A 103 9.69 4.78 10.02
CA GLY A 103 9.48 3.33 10.03
C GLY A 103 8.88 2.88 8.70
N ALA A 104 9.57 2.04 7.96
CA ALA A 104 9.10 1.51 6.68
C ALA A 104 9.69 0.13 6.39
N ALA A 105 9.05 -0.63 5.50
CA ALA A 105 9.60 -1.88 4.97
C ALA A 105 10.31 -1.63 3.63
N PRO A 106 11.30 -2.46 3.26
CA PRO A 106 11.81 -2.48 1.90
C PRO A 106 10.73 -2.94 0.92
N GLU A 107 10.79 -2.48 -0.34
CA GLU A 107 9.76 -2.79 -1.35
C GLU A 107 9.65 -4.31 -1.60
N TRP A 108 10.78 -5.00 -1.68
CA TRP A 108 10.84 -6.43 -1.96
C TRP A 108 11.36 -7.21 -0.74
N ALA A 109 10.61 -7.23 0.36
CA ALA A 109 11.05 -7.84 1.60
C ALA A 109 10.11 -8.90 2.18
N THR A 110 8.92 -9.09 1.62
CA THR A 110 7.91 -10.01 2.19
C THR A 110 7.89 -11.35 1.44
N PRO A 111 7.96 -12.49 2.11
CA PRO A 111 8.16 -12.72 3.55
C PRO A 111 9.64 -12.59 4.00
N ASN A 112 10.55 -12.60 3.05
CA ASN A 112 11.97 -12.31 3.17
C ASN A 112 12.52 -11.89 1.80
N GLU A 113 13.71 -11.30 1.77
CA GLU A 113 14.30 -10.72 0.57
C GLU A 113 14.49 -11.77 -0.56
N GLN A 114 14.92 -12.99 -0.25
CA GLN A 114 15.15 -14.03 -1.26
C GLN A 114 13.84 -14.44 -1.97
N LEU A 115 12.82 -14.81 -1.21
CA LEU A 115 11.52 -15.21 -1.77
C LEU A 115 10.82 -14.05 -2.48
N SER A 116 11.00 -12.84 -1.97
CA SER A 116 10.46 -11.63 -2.60
C SER A 116 11.10 -11.36 -3.95
N ALA A 117 12.41 -11.60 -4.09
CA ALA A 117 13.11 -11.51 -5.38
C ALA A 117 12.56 -12.52 -6.41
N GLU A 118 12.32 -13.77 -5.98
CA GLU A 118 11.68 -14.78 -6.85
C GLU A 118 10.27 -14.35 -7.30
N ALA A 119 9.50 -13.72 -6.41
CA ALA A 119 8.18 -13.19 -6.74
C ALA A 119 8.27 -12.04 -7.74
N ARG A 120 9.23 -11.13 -7.54
CA ARG A 120 9.50 -10.02 -8.44
C ARG A 120 9.78 -10.53 -9.85
N ASP A 121 10.67 -11.50 -9.99
CA ASP A 121 11.05 -12.04 -11.29
C ASP A 121 9.83 -12.62 -12.02
N ARG A 122 8.97 -13.38 -11.31
CA ARG A 122 7.72 -13.91 -11.87
C ARG A 122 6.72 -12.81 -12.26
N LEU A 123 6.63 -11.75 -11.46
CA LEU A 123 5.75 -10.60 -11.75
C LEU A 123 6.26 -9.82 -12.96
N PHE A 124 7.55 -9.52 -13.00
CA PHE A 124 8.17 -8.79 -14.10
C PHE A 124 8.03 -9.55 -15.41
N GLU A 125 8.28 -10.87 -15.41
CA GLU A 125 8.00 -11.72 -16.55
C GLU A 125 6.52 -11.62 -16.99
N SER A 126 5.58 -11.70 -16.03
CA SER A 126 4.15 -11.62 -16.32
C SER A 126 3.69 -10.25 -16.84
N TRP A 127 4.43 -9.18 -16.51
CA TRP A 127 4.18 -7.80 -16.94
C TRP A 127 4.98 -7.40 -18.18
N GLY A 128 5.93 -8.25 -18.63
CA GLY A 128 6.83 -7.97 -19.74
C GLY A 128 7.91 -6.94 -19.40
N ILE A 129 8.28 -6.79 -18.13
CA ILE A 129 9.37 -5.92 -17.66
C ILE A 129 10.68 -6.71 -17.76
N THR A 130 11.65 -6.17 -18.52
CA THR A 130 12.92 -6.86 -18.78
C THR A 130 14.15 -5.99 -18.48
N ASP A 131 13.94 -4.72 -18.19
CA ASP A 131 14.96 -3.68 -18.02
C ASP A 131 15.30 -3.36 -16.56
N GLU A 132 14.58 -3.93 -15.61
CA GLU A 132 14.82 -3.75 -14.18
C GLU A 132 15.21 -5.09 -13.54
N LYS A 133 16.47 -5.23 -13.11
CA LYS A 133 16.97 -6.45 -12.46
C LYS A 133 17.16 -6.27 -10.96
N ASN A 134 17.34 -5.03 -10.53
CA ASN A 134 17.56 -4.68 -9.13
C ASN A 134 17.13 -3.23 -8.87
N GLU A 135 17.19 -2.81 -7.63
CA GLU A 135 16.76 -1.51 -7.16
C GLU A 135 17.59 -0.35 -7.75
N ARG A 136 18.88 -0.59 -8.05
CA ARG A 136 19.76 0.41 -8.70
C ARG A 136 19.33 0.68 -10.13
N ASP A 137 18.93 -0.36 -10.88
CA ASP A 137 18.38 -0.23 -12.23
C ASP A 137 17.08 0.60 -12.19
N THR A 138 16.25 0.34 -11.17
CA THR A 138 15.02 1.10 -10.95
C THR A 138 15.32 2.57 -10.69
N TYR A 139 16.22 2.92 -9.77
CA TYR A 139 16.61 4.32 -9.55
C TYR A 139 17.13 4.97 -10.83
N ALA A 140 18.03 4.30 -11.56
CA ALA A 140 18.60 4.82 -12.81
C ALA A 140 17.52 5.08 -13.86
N LYS A 141 16.51 4.24 -13.97
CA LYS A 141 15.36 4.40 -14.88
C LYS A 141 14.57 5.68 -14.62
N TYR A 142 14.46 6.09 -13.35
CA TYR A 142 13.80 7.34 -12.95
C TYR A 142 14.74 8.56 -12.97
N GLY A 143 15.98 8.42 -13.43
CA GLY A 143 16.98 9.49 -13.41
C GLY A 143 17.49 9.85 -12.02
N ILE A 144 17.33 8.96 -11.06
CA ILE A 144 17.77 9.11 -9.67
C ILE A 144 19.15 8.46 -9.51
N PRO A 145 20.07 9.02 -8.70
CA PRO A 145 21.36 8.39 -8.47
C PRO A 145 21.20 6.95 -7.92
N ALA A 146 21.86 5.99 -8.57
CA ALA A 146 21.78 4.56 -8.24
C ALA A 146 22.72 4.17 -7.09
N GLU A 147 22.71 4.93 -5.99
CA GLU A 147 23.60 4.75 -4.84
C GLU A 147 23.12 3.64 -3.90
N PHE A 148 21.79 3.43 -3.83
CA PHE A 148 21.16 2.51 -2.89
C PHE A 148 20.72 1.22 -3.57
N ASP A 149 20.79 0.13 -2.82
CA ASP A 149 20.35 -1.22 -3.20
C ASP A 149 19.01 -1.62 -2.58
N ARG A 150 18.29 -0.66 -2.01
CA ARG A 150 16.96 -0.82 -1.43
C ARG A 150 16.07 0.35 -1.81
N ILE A 151 14.76 0.06 -1.90
CA ILE A 151 13.71 1.05 -2.09
C ILE A 151 12.78 0.98 -0.88
N VAL A 152 12.44 2.14 -0.33
CA VAL A 152 11.46 2.26 0.76
C VAL A 152 10.06 2.10 0.17
N GLN A 153 9.33 1.12 0.64
CA GLN A 153 7.95 0.87 0.19
C GLN A 153 7.04 2.08 0.52
N ALA A 154 6.22 2.49 -0.46
CA ALA A 154 5.49 3.75 -0.38
C ALA A 154 4.13 3.66 0.32
N GLY A 155 3.53 2.47 0.39
CA GLY A 155 2.15 2.31 0.81
C GLY A 155 1.91 2.42 2.31
N ILE A 156 2.92 2.09 3.13
CA ILE A 156 2.82 2.17 4.59
C ILE A 156 4.11 2.75 5.17
N ARG A 157 4.00 3.82 5.96
CA ARG A 157 5.14 4.47 6.61
C ARG A 157 4.75 5.08 7.94
N VAL A 158 5.61 4.91 8.94
CA VAL A 158 5.52 5.60 10.22
C VAL A 158 6.34 6.87 10.14
N LEU A 159 5.73 8.00 10.42
CA LEU A 159 6.29 9.33 10.24
C LEU A 159 6.08 10.17 11.52
N SER A 160 6.85 11.24 11.64
CA SER A 160 6.65 12.28 12.66
C SER A 160 6.71 13.64 11.98
N PRO A 161 5.65 14.46 12.01
CA PRO A 161 5.61 15.74 11.32
C PRO A 161 6.78 16.67 11.71
N SER A 162 7.13 16.71 12.98
CA SER A 162 8.24 17.53 13.50
C SER A 162 9.62 17.16 12.94
N HIS A 163 9.81 15.94 12.43
CA HIS A 163 11.11 15.45 11.92
C HIS A 163 11.14 15.26 10.42
N HIS A 164 10.01 14.86 9.82
CA HIS A 164 10.04 14.35 8.43
C HIS A 164 9.33 15.28 7.43
N ARG A 165 8.61 16.29 7.89
CA ARG A 165 7.88 17.22 7.02
C ARG A 165 8.78 17.83 5.93
N SER A 166 9.94 18.36 6.32
CA SER A 166 10.84 19.04 5.38
C SER A 166 11.36 18.14 4.25
N ILE A 167 11.58 16.84 4.54
CA ILE A 167 12.02 15.88 3.52
C ILE A 167 10.90 15.61 2.52
N LEU A 168 9.67 15.43 3.01
CA LEU A 168 8.52 15.20 2.13
C LEU A 168 8.23 16.42 1.27
N GLU A 169 8.21 17.62 1.84
CA GLU A 169 8.03 18.89 1.09
C GLU A 169 9.15 19.09 0.05
N LYS A 170 10.40 18.79 0.40
CA LYS A 170 11.53 18.83 -0.54
C LYS A 170 11.25 17.94 -1.75
N VAL A 171 10.87 16.68 -1.54
CA VAL A 171 10.54 15.76 -2.63
C VAL A 171 9.42 16.32 -3.50
N TYR A 172 8.37 16.84 -2.88
CA TYR A 172 7.24 17.41 -3.63
C TYR A 172 7.67 18.60 -4.51
N HIS A 173 8.44 19.53 -3.95
CA HIS A 173 8.75 20.80 -4.61
C HIS A 173 9.95 20.73 -5.54
N GLU A 174 10.97 19.93 -5.22
CA GLU A 174 12.24 19.93 -5.91
C GLU A 174 12.42 18.75 -6.90
N CYS A 175 11.72 17.62 -6.68
CA CYS A 175 11.86 16.47 -7.57
C CYS A 175 10.87 16.51 -8.73
N GLU A 176 11.33 16.06 -9.91
CA GLU A 176 10.51 16.05 -11.11
C GLU A 176 9.87 14.69 -11.38
N ASP A 177 8.65 14.74 -11.92
CA ASP A 177 7.93 13.56 -12.39
C ASP A 177 8.31 13.30 -13.85
N PRO A 178 8.93 12.17 -14.18
CA PRO A 178 9.27 11.84 -15.57
C PRO A 178 8.04 11.46 -16.40
N GLY A 179 6.83 11.46 -15.81
CA GLY A 179 5.58 11.16 -16.50
C GLY A 179 5.28 9.67 -16.66
N PHE A 180 5.98 8.80 -15.95
CA PHE A 180 5.72 7.37 -15.94
C PHE A 180 5.97 6.76 -14.55
N GLY A 181 5.30 5.64 -14.27
CA GLY A 181 5.49 4.86 -13.06
C GLY A 181 5.14 5.61 -11.77
N LEU A 182 5.79 5.24 -10.68
CA LEU A 182 5.59 5.80 -9.33
C LEU A 182 6.84 6.59 -8.90
N ALA A 183 7.14 7.67 -9.63
CA ALA A 183 8.36 8.44 -9.43
C ALA A 183 8.47 9.05 -8.02
N GLU A 184 7.35 9.47 -7.41
CA GLU A 184 7.34 10.01 -6.05
C GLU A 184 7.84 9.00 -5.01
N MET A 185 7.55 7.71 -5.20
CA MET A 185 8.03 6.65 -4.31
C MET A 185 9.55 6.55 -4.35
N HIS A 186 10.12 6.57 -5.56
CA HIS A 186 11.56 6.40 -5.76
C HIS A 186 12.34 7.63 -5.28
N TRP A 187 11.87 8.85 -5.59
CA TRP A 187 12.46 10.08 -5.08
C TRP A 187 12.39 10.17 -3.56
N LEU A 188 11.23 9.85 -2.97
CA LEU A 188 11.08 9.87 -1.52
C LEU A 188 11.97 8.80 -0.86
N SER A 189 12.02 7.60 -1.43
CA SER A 189 12.94 6.55 -0.96
C SER A 189 14.39 7.03 -0.96
N TYR A 190 14.84 7.61 -2.08
CA TYR A 190 16.20 8.13 -2.21
C TYR A 190 16.52 9.19 -1.15
N GLU A 191 15.66 10.19 -0.99
CA GLU A 191 15.90 11.27 -0.02
C GLU A 191 15.86 10.77 1.44
N LEU A 192 14.99 9.84 1.78
CA LEU A 192 14.94 9.23 3.10
C LEU A 192 16.20 8.40 3.41
N LEU A 193 16.68 7.61 2.46
CA LEU A 193 17.90 6.82 2.62
C LEU A 193 19.13 7.73 2.70
N LYS A 194 19.20 8.76 1.86
CA LYS A 194 20.28 9.77 1.87
C LYS A 194 20.35 10.52 3.20
N ALA A 195 19.21 10.81 3.80
CA ALA A 195 19.13 11.44 5.12
C ALA A 195 19.43 10.47 6.27
N ASN A 196 19.65 9.18 5.98
CA ASN A 196 19.86 8.13 6.98
C ASN A 196 18.77 8.12 8.08
N CYS A 197 17.53 8.44 7.72
CA CYS A 197 16.43 8.51 8.67
C CYS A 197 15.46 7.30 8.61
N VAL A 198 15.77 6.27 7.80
CA VAL A 198 14.93 5.07 7.71
C VAL A 198 15.28 4.09 8.83
N GLN A 199 14.25 3.60 9.49
CA GLN A 199 14.30 2.43 10.36
C GLN A 199 13.43 1.34 9.76
N TRP A 200 14.05 0.21 9.43
CA TRP A 200 13.33 -0.91 8.85
C TRP A 200 12.44 -1.57 9.90
N ILE A 201 11.16 -1.72 9.58
CA ILE A 201 10.16 -2.40 10.39
C ILE A 201 9.89 -3.81 9.85
N ASP A 202 9.14 -4.60 10.61
CA ASP A 202 8.71 -5.93 10.15
C ASP A 202 7.97 -5.81 8.80
N PRO A 203 8.44 -6.50 7.74
CA PRO A 203 7.87 -6.39 6.41
C PRO A 203 6.42 -6.85 6.33
N ARG A 204 5.91 -7.61 7.33
CA ARG A 204 4.48 -7.96 7.40
C ARG A 204 3.56 -6.76 7.60
N PHE A 205 4.10 -5.60 8.02
CA PHE A 205 3.36 -4.34 8.01
C PHE A 205 3.22 -3.72 6.61
N SER A 206 3.85 -4.29 5.58
CA SER A 206 3.79 -3.77 4.22
C SER A 206 3.78 -4.89 3.17
N THR A 207 2.99 -5.93 3.42
CA THR A 207 2.88 -7.06 2.50
C THR A 207 2.09 -6.66 1.27
N VAL A 208 2.70 -6.74 0.09
CA VAL A 208 2.04 -6.45 -1.18
C VAL A 208 1.34 -7.70 -1.71
N TRP A 209 0.03 -7.58 -1.96
CA TRP A 209 -0.80 -8.72 -2.40
C TRP A 209 -0.32 -9.36 -3.70
N SER A 210 0.11 -8.58 -4.70
CA SER A 210 0.62 -9.14 -5.95
C SER A 210 1.88 -9.99 -5.74
N VAL A 211 2.78 -9.57 -4.86
CA VAL A 211 3.99 -10.33 -4.45
C VAL A 211 3.59 -11.61 -3.74
N HIS A 212 2.72 -11.51 -2.74
CA HIS A 212 2.22 -12.65 -1.98
C HIS A 212 1.52 -13.67 -2.89
N LYS A 213 0.73 -13.18 -3.84
CA LYS A 213 0.05 -13.98 -4.87
C LYS A 213 1.05 -14.71 -5.78
N ALA A 214 2.12 -14.04 -6.20
CA ALA A 214 3.15 -14.63 -7.07
C ALA A 214 3.93 -15.75 -6.37
N LEU A 215 4.11 -15.65 -5.05
CA LEU A 215 4.79 -16.68 -4.26
C LEU A 215 3.90 -17.87 -3.95
N TYR A 216 2.76 -17.61 -3.34
CA TYR A 216 1.96 -18.65 -2.70
C TYR A 216 0.78 -19.12 -3.56
N TYR A 217 0.34 -18.28 -4.48
CA TYR A 217 -0.83 -18.55 -5.31
C TYR A 217 -0.59 -18.24 -6.80
N PRO A 218 0.51 -18.78 -7.41
CA PRO A 218 0.89 -18.44 -8.79
C PRO A 218 -0.21 -18.79 -9.81
N PHE A 219 -1.08 -19.74 -9.49
CA PHE A 219 -2.24 -20.06 -10.33
C PHE A 219 -3.24 -18.91 -10.46
N LEU A 220 -3.23 -17.93 -9.56
CA LEU A 220 -4.06 -16.72 -9.65
C LEU A 220 -3.46 -15.66 -10.61
N LEU A 221 -2.20 -15.78 -11.00
CA LEU A 221 -1.55 -14.87 -11.95
C LEU A 221 -1.93 -15.22 -13.41
N HIS A 222 -2.20 -16.49 -13.69
CA HIS A 222 -2.52 -16.92 -15.03
C HIS A 222 -3.93 -16.49 -15.41
N LYS A 223 -4.03 -15.46 -16.26
CA LYS A 223 -5.27 -15.24 -17.01
C LYS A 223 -5.49 -16.50 -17.86
N PRO A 224 -6.69 -17.10 -17.87
CA PRO A 224 -6.95 -18.21 -18.76
C PRO A 224 -6.62 -17.77 -20.20
N HIS A 225 -5.72 -18.48 -20.86
CA HIS A 225 -5.26 -18.20 -22.24
C HIS A 225 -6.39 -18.28 -23.28
N THR A 226 -7.55 -18.74 -22.90
CA THR A 226 -8.75 -18.77 -23.75
C THR A 226 -9.55 -17.49 -23.53
N LYS A 227 -9.66 -16.67 -24.58
CA LYS A 227 -10.68 -15.61 -24.62
C LYS A 227 -12.01 -16.26 -24.25
N PRO A 228 -12.74 -15.74 -23.23
CA PRO A 228 -14.00 -16.34 -22.86
C PRO A 228 -14.88 -16.45 -24.10
N SER A 229 -15.44 -17.62 -24.35
CA SER A 229 -16.33 -17.85 -25.47
C SER A 229 -17.47 -16.80 -25.46
N LEU A 230 -18.04 -16.52 -26.63
CA LEU A 230 -19.16 -15.54 -26.72
C LEU A 230 -20.25 -15.86 -25.68
N PHE A 231 -20.49 -17.14 -25.45
CA PHE A 231 -21.43 -17.67 -24.46
C PHE A 231 -21.04 -17.29 -23.04
N ASN A 232 -19.75 -17.40 -22.67
CA ASN A 232 -19.25 -17.00 -21.36
C ASN A 232 -19.25 -15.48 -21.16
N ARG A 233 -19.07 -14.69 -22.23
CA ARG A 233 -19.22 -13.22 -22.22
C ARG A 233 -20.67 -12.80 -21.98
N VAL A 234 -21.62 -13.45 -22.65
CA VAL A 234 -23.05 -13.20 -22.50
C VAL A 234 -23.53 -13.66 -21.12
N LYS A 235 -23.10 -14.83 -20.69
CA LYS A 235 -23.39 -15.35 -19.33
C LYS A 235 -22.79 -14.44 -18.24
N GLY A 236 -21.57 -13.93 -18.42
CA GLY A 236 -20.96 -12.95 -17.51
C GLY A 236 -21.74 -11.64 -17.46
N LYS A 237 -22.23 -11.11 -18.60
CA LYS A 237 -23.07 -9.90 -18.66
C LYS A 237 -24.46 -10.10 -18.06
N LEU A 238 -25.08 -11.26 -18.26
CA LEU A 238 -26.38 -11.60 -17.66
C LEU A 238 -26.29 -11.81 -16.15
N LEU A 239 -25.22 -12.45 -15.68
CA LEU A 239 -24.97 -12.69 -14.25
C LEU A 239 -24.55 -11.42 -13.51
N SER A 240 -23.91 -10.45 -14.19
CA SER A 240 -23.58 -9.16 -13.59
C SER A 240 -24.76 -8.21 -13.41
N LYS A 241 -25.90 -8.48 -14.05
CA LYS A 241 -27.13 -7.65 -13.98
C LYS A 241 -28.10 -8.01 -12.87
N GLY A 242 -27.88 -9.08 -12.10
CA GLY A 242 -28.90 -9.49 -11.14
C GLY A 242 -28.48 -10.38 -9.98
N ILE A 243 -27.21 -10.76 -9.87
CA ILE A 243 -26.74 -11.59 -8.77
C ILE A 243 -25.59 -10.87 -8.06
N PRO A 244 -25.79 -10.38 -6.81
CA PRO A 244 -24.70 -9.79 -6.05
C PRO A 244 -23.60 -10.83 -5.86
N GLY A 245 -22.40 -10.55 -6.39
CA GLY A 245 -21.12 -11.05 -5.92
C GLY A 245 -20.87 -12.58 -5.81
N ARG A 246 -21.73 -13.47 -6.26
CA ARG A 246 -21.65 -14.92 -6.00
C ARG A 246 -20.75 -15.73 -6.94
N LEU A 247 -20.05 -15.10 -7.87
CA LEU A 247 -19.00 -15.75 -8.67
C LEU A 247 -17.64 -15.05 -8.45
N VAL A 248 -17.42 -14.54 -7.27
CA VAL A 248 -16.07 -14.38 -6.75
C VAL A 248 -15.49 -15.79 -6.71
N ASP A 249 -14.39 -16.02 -7.41
CA ASP A 249 -13.70 -17.30 -7.32
C ASP A 249 -13.44 -17.58 -5.83
N ARG A 250 -14.17 -18.54 -5.26
CA ARG A 250 -14.09 -18.88 -3.84
C ARG A 250 -12.65 -19.14 -3.42
N ARG A 251 -11.84 -19.74 -4.30
CA ARG A 251 -10.42 -19.99 -4.04
C ARG A 251 -9.63 -18.70 -3.91
N ALA A 252 -9.89 -17.71 -4.79
CA ALA A 252 -9.22 -16.42 -4.71
C ALA A 252 -9.60 -15.68 -3.42
N SER A 253 -10.85 -15.79 -2.98
CA SER A 253 -11.32 -15.25 -1.71
C SER A 253 -10.62 -15.94 -0.51
N GLU A 254 -10.58 -17.27 -0.50
CA GLU A 254 -9.87 -18.04 0.53
C GLU A 254 -8.39 -17.67 0.59
N CYS A 255 -7.71 -17.52 -0.57
CA CYS A 255 -6.31 -17.11 -0.65
C CYS A 255 -6.09 -15.68 -0.12
N ALA A 256 -6.91 -14.71 -0.54
CA ALA A 256 -6.76 -13.33 -0.11
C ALA A 256 -7.06 -13.15 1.39
N THR A 257 -8.08 -13.86 1.91
CA THR A 257 -8.40 -13.85 3.34
C THR A 257 -7.27 -14.48 4.16
N THR A 258 -6.73 -15.63 3.71
CA THR A 258 -5.57 -16.26 4.36
C THR A 258 -4.34 -15.36 4.34
N ALA A 259 -4.10 -14.65 3.22
CA ALA A 259 -3.00 -13.70 3.14
C ALA A 259 -3.13 -12.59 4.18
N LEU A 260 -4.33 -12.01 4.36
CA LEU A 260 -4.54 -10.97 5.37
C LEU A 260 -4.35 -11.52 6.80
N ILE A 261 -4.81 -12.74 7.09
CA ILE A 261 -4.65 -13.36 8.41
C ILE A 261 -3.17 -13.57 8.76
N ASN A 262 -2.34 -13.91 7.77
CA ASN A 262 -0.91 -14.20 7.97
C ASN A 262 0.00 -12.97 7.85
N THR A 263 -0.56 -11.78 7.67
CA THR A 263 0.18 -10.52 7.58
C THR A 263 -0.36 -9.51 8.59
N PHE A 264 0.30 -8.37 8.73
CA PHE A 264 -0.23 -7.30 9.57
C PHE A 264 -1.03 -6.31 8.73
N PHE A 265 -0.45 -5.83 7.64
CA PHE A 265 -1.11 -4.96 6.68
C PHE A 265 -0.94 -5.57 5.28
N LEU A 266 -2.04 -5.75 4.56
CA LEU A 266 -2.06 -6.31 3.20
C LEU A 266 -2.40 -5.21 2.20
N HIS A 267 -1.43 -4.83 1.39
CA HIS A 267 -1.50 -3.75 0.42
C HIS A 267 -1.85 -4.28 -0.98
N PHE A 268 -2.94 -3.82 -1.54
CA PHE A 268 -3.42 -4.20 -2.87
C PHE A 268 -2.90 -3.27 -3.97
N ALA A 269 -1.61 -2.91 -3.91
CA ALA A 269 -0.97 -2.04 -4.90
C ALA A 269 -1.26 -2.48 -6.34
N GLY A 270 -1.85 -1.58 -7.13
CA GLY A 270 -2.27 -1.85 -8.50
C GLY A 270 -3.42 -2.86 -8.65
N THR A 271 -3.89 -3.45 -7.56
CA THR A 271 -4.91 -4.50 -7.54
C THR A 271 -6.07 -4.18 -6.57
N ALA A 272 -6.33 -2.92 -6.28
CA ALA A 272 -7.33 -2.45 -5.31
C ALA A 272 -8.73 -3.11 -5.45
N ARG A 273 -9.11 -3.53 -6.66
CA ARG A 273 -10.38 -4.26 -6.88
C ARG A 273 -10.40 -5.64 -6.22
N GLU A 274 -9.23 -6.23 -5.97
CA GLU A 274 -9.09 -7.54 -5.35
C GLU A 274 -9.27 -7.49 -3.83
N MET A 275 -9.30 -6.32 -3.20
CA MET A 275 -9.68 -6.17 -1.79
C MET A 275 -11.04 -6.81 -1.46
N ARG A 276 -11.96 -6.77 -2.43
CA ARG A 276 -13.31 -7.39 -2.32
C ARG A 276 -13.27 -8.92 -2.21
N LEU A 277 -12.14 -9.54 -2.49
CA LEU A 277 -11.95 -10.98 -2.31
C LEU A 277 -11.81 -11.35 -0.83
N VAL A 278 -11.34 -10.43 -0.01
CA VAL A 278 -11.13 -10.70 1.42
C VAL A 278 -12.46 -10.79 2.15
N ASP A 279 -12.68 -11.91 2.82
CA ASP A 279 -13.83 -12.11 3.71
C ASP A 279 -13.51 -11.54 5.10
N LEU A 280 -13.90 -10.28 5.31
CA LEU A 280 -13.70 -9.57 6.59
C LEU A 280 -14.67 -10.04 7.69
N GLU A 281 -15.70 -10.83 7.34
CA GLU A 281 -16.68 -11.40 8.27
C GLU A 281 -16.42 -12.89 8.55
N SER A 282 -15.33 -13.44 8.03
CA SER A 282 -14.95 -14.83 8.24
C SER A 282 -14.89 -15.20 9.71
N THR A 283 -15.32 -16.40 10.04
CA THR A 283 -15.24 -16.96 11.40
C THR A 283 -13.80 -17.08 11.89
N PHE A 284 -12.81 -17.19 11.00
CA PHE A 284 -11.39 -17.16 11.36
C PHE A 284 -11.01 -15.97 12.25
N TRP A 285 -11.64 -14.80 12.05
CA TRP A 285 -11.40 -13.62 12.89
C TRP A 285 -11.87 -13.78 14.32
N ARG A 286 -12.82 -14.69 14.59
CA ARG A 286 -13.31 -14.98 15.95
C ARG A 286 -12.35 -15.91 16.68
N ASP A 287 -11.82 -16.90 15.97
CA ASP A 287 -10.95 -17.92 16.56
C ASP A 287 -9.57 -17.37 16.94
N LEU A 288 -9.09 -16.35 16.22
CA LEU A 288 -7.84 -15.63 16.56
C LEU A 288 -7.89 -14.84 17.87
N ARG A 289 -9.09 -14.62 18.45
CA ARG A 289 -9.26 -13.93 19.75
C ARG A 289 -9.18 -14.87 20.96
N LEU A 290 -9.11 -16.14 20.73
CA LEU A 290 -9.15 -17.15 21.80
C LEU A 290 -7.78 -17.76 22.14
N GLY A 291 -6.70 -17.19 21.58
CA GLY A 291 -5.32 -17.64 21.82
C GLY A 291 -4.54 -16.73 22.77
#